data_c132d78cc88162864d9ced1fcea6e056
#
_entry.id   c132d78cc88162864d9ced1fcea6e056
#
_cell.length_a   1.000
_cell.length_b   1.000
_cell.length_c   1.000
_cell.angle_alpha   90.00
_cell.angle_beta   90.00
_cell.angle_gamma   90.00
#
_symmetry.space_group_name_H-M   'P 1'
#
loop_
_entity.id
_entity.type
_entity.pdbx_description
1 polymer ?
#
loop_
_entity_poly.entity_id
_entity_poly.type
_entity_poly.pdbx_seq_one_letter_code
_entity_poly.pdbx_strand_id
1 'polypeptide(L)'
;MPVALAALGALVVSLDASVNVAFPAMSAAFGVGPVSIRWVIVCYVLTYALTSFGAGLLADRFGPGPVFTAGLWISAAAFAGYLAVSSFGLLLAARMLQGVGGGLIYGTAPALITLALPRERHGFGLGRLALGMGAGLALGPIIGGALVDASGWRAVFLYRAPLALAVGLLSVLLLPRGGRVGAWRLPPREEWLRGRVLGALVLSALANWAQFAVWLLVPYYLVGVLGLSAARAGFLFMLTPLGTAVMSPLAGRITDRVGPRIPITLGLVAEAAGLFLIGRLDAASSWPVVGAALALVGLGLGLFQVPNLALVMRAFPAARQGAAGGLAFMSRTLGVVAGVQASATVFGGLEGELGWSAAFTAAFAVAGVVCTFAAALALVSVRPEPAPQLREGL
;
A
#
# COMPACT_ATOMS: atom_id res chain seq x y z
N MET A 1 -17.90 -13.41 -12.59
CA MET A 1 -16.75 -13.06 -13.48
C MET A 1 -16.15 -11.69 -13.15
N PRO A 2 -16.85 -10.52 -13.17
CA PRO A 2 -16.24 -9.21 -12.92
C PRO A 2 -15.48 -9.11 -11.59
N VAL A 3 -16.00 -9.71 -10.52
CA VAL A 3 -15.35 -9.76 -9.20
C VAL A 3 -13.99 -10.46 -9.24
N ALA A 4 -13.90 -11.59 -9.94
CA ALA A 4 -12.65 -12.33 -10.07
C ALA A 4 -11.61 -11.54 -10.89
N LEU A 5 -12.05 -10.90 -11.99
CA LEU A 5 -11.16 -10.04 -12.79
C LEU A 5 -10.67 -8.84 -12.01
N ALA A 6 -11.55 -8.16 -11.24
CA ALA A 6 -11.16 -7.07 -10.37
C ALA A 6 -10.12 -7.51 -9.32
N ALA A 7 -10.32 -8.68 -8.70
CA ALA A 7 -9.37 -9.24 -7.72
C ALA A 7 -8.02 -9.63 -8.36
N LEU A 8 -8.04 -10.22 -9.57
CA LEU A 8 -6.82 -10.56 -10.31
C LEU A 8 -6.07 -9.31 -10.78
N GLY A 9 -6.77 -8.28 -11.27
CA GLY A 9 -6.14 -7.00 -11.60
C GLY A 9 -5.51 -6.34 -10.38
N ALA A 10 -6.18 -6.37 -9.23
CA ALA A 10 -5.65 -5.88 -7.98
C ALA A 10 -4.42 -6.67 -7.51
N LEU A 11 -4.43 -8.00 -7.68
CA LEU A 11 -3.26 -8.85 -7.44
C LEU A 11 -2.07 -8.41 -8.30
N VAL A 12 -2.25 -8.24 -9.63
CA VAL A 12 -1.19 -7.81 -10.56
C VAL A 12 -0.54 -6.50 -10.11
N VAL A 13 -1.37 -5.53 -9.67
CA VAL A 13 -0.87 -4.24 -9.19
C VAL A 13 -0.14 -4.40 -7.84
N SER A 14 -0.70 -5.16 -6.90
CA SER A 14 -0.13 -5.35 -5.56
C SER A 14 1.17 -6.16 -5.54
N LEU A 15 1.39 -7.01 -6.54
CA LEU A 15 2.68 -7.70 -6.74
C LEU A 15 3.85 -6.72 -6.94
N ASP A 16 3.56 -5.41 -7.06
CA ASP A 16 4.59 -4.36 -7.06
C ASP A 16 5.44 -4.32 -5.78
N ALA A 17 4.97 -4.91 -4.69
CA ALA A 17 5.76 -5.12 -3.48
C ALA A 17 7.08 -5.89 -3.74
N SER A 18 7.16 -6.68 -4.82
CA SER A 18 8.40 -7.33 -5.28
C SER A 18 9.53 -6.37 -5.63
N VAL A 19 9.18 -5.14 -6.04
CA VAL A 19 10.16 -4.14 -6.49
C VAL A 19 11.03 -3.65 -5.33
N ASN A 20 10.50 -3.59 -4.12
CA ASN A 20 11.25 -3.07 -2.96
C ASN A 20 12.45 -3.95 -2.61
N VAL A 21 12.32 -5.27 -2.73
CA VAL A 21 13.43 -6.21 -2.49
C VAL A 21 14.53 -6.07 -3.55
N ALA A 22 14.19 -5.56 -4.74
CA ALA A 22 15.13 -5.34 -5.83
C ALA A 22 15.90 -4.00 -5.74
N PHE A 23 15.60 -3.11 -4.78
CA PHE A 23 16.25 -1.81 -4.66
C PHE A 23 17.78 -1.89 -4.57
N PRO A 24 18.38 -2.78 -3.75
CA PRO A 24 19.83 -2.90 -3.72
C PRO A 24 20.42 -3.28 -5.08
N ALA A 25 19.80 -4.22 -5.79
CA ALA A 25 20.24 -4.65 -7.12
C ALA A 25 20.06 -3.55 -8.18
N MET A 26 19.00 -2.75 -8.10
CA MET A 26 18.81 -1.57 -8.97
C MET A 26 19.84 -0.48 -8.65
N SER A 27 20.09 -0.21 -7.37
CA SER A 27 21.11 0.75 -6.94
C SER A 27 22.46 0.40 -7.50
N ALA A 28 22.88 -0.85 -7.40
CA ALA A 28 24.14 -1.34 -7.97
C ALA A 28 24.17 -1.22 -9.50
N ALA A 29 23.05 -1.58 -10.18
CA ALA A 29 22.98 -1.54 -11.65
C ALA A 29 23.07 -0.13 -12.25
N PHE A 30 22.55 0.89 -11.55
CA PHE A 30 22.53 2.27 -12.02
C PHE A 30 23.53 3.19 -11.32
N GLY A 31 24.32 2.69 -10.36
CA GLY A 31 25.27 3.48 -9.59
C GLY A 31 24.61 4.56 -8.73
N VAL A 32 23.39 4.30 -8.21
CA VAL A 32 22.62 5.26 -7.40
C VAL A 32 22.43 4.77 -5.96
N GLY A 33 22.48 5.68 -5.00
CA GLY A 33 22.25 5.35 -3.59
C GLY A 33 20.76 5.27 -3.19
N PRO A 34 20.49 4.89 -1.93
CA PRO A 34 19.13 4.80 -1.38
C PRO A 34 18.32 6.11 -1.49
N VAL A 35 19.01 7.25 -1.41
CA VAL A 35 18.39 8.57 -1.56
C VAL A 35 17.80 8.76 -2.95
N SER A 36 18.47 8.29 -4.00
CA SER A 36 17.97 8.40 -5.39
C SER A 36 16.92 7.35 -5.70
N ILE A 37 17.05 6.12 -5.17
CA ILE A 37 16.13 5.02 -5.45
C ILE A 37 14.71 5.32 -4.96
N ARG A 38 14.53 6.24 -3.99
CA ARG A 38 13.20 6.70 -3.55
C ARG A 38 12.29 7.11 -4.69
N TRP A 39 12.86 7.67 -5.77
CA TRP A 39 12.10 8.11 -6.94
C TRP A 39 11.40 6.95 -7.67
N VAL A 40 11.92 5.73 -7.55
CA VAL A 40 11.27 4.52 -8.08
C VAL A 40 9.90 4.30 -7.41
N ILE A 41 9.81 4.59 -6.10
CA ILE A 41 8.53 4.54 -5.36
C ILE A 41 7.68 5.77 -5.68
N VAL A 42 8.26 6.97 -5.53
CA VAL A 42 7.52 8.24 -5.62
C VAL A 42 6.88 8.42 -6.98
N CYS A 43 7.62 8.21 -8.08
CA CYS A 43 7.07 8.34 -9.43
C CYS A 43 5.88 7.39 -9.66
N TYR A 44 5.99 6.15 -9.24
CA TYR A 44 4.92 5.16 -9.35
C TYR A 44 3.69 5.56 -8.50
N VAL A 45 3.90 5.79 -7.21
CA VAL A 45 2.82 6.02 -6.24
C VAL A 45 2.08 7.32 -6.52
N LEU A 46 2.80 8.38 -6.87
CA LEU A 46 2.20 9.67 -7.21
C LEU A 46 1.38 9.60 -8.50
N THR A 47 1.95 9.01 -9.56
CA THR A 47 1.24 8.83 -10.84
C THR A 47 0.01 7.94 -10.67
N TYR A 48 0.15 6.85 -9.93
CA TYR A 48 -0.93 5.94 -9.58
C TYR A 48 -2.06 6.66 -8.82
N ALA A 49 -1.74 7.49 -7.83
CA ALA A 49 -2.74 8.24 -7.05
C ALA A 49 -3.51 9.24 -7.91
N LEU A 50 -2.79 10.03 -8.71
CA LEU A 50 -3.40 11.01 -9.63
C LEU A 50 -4.29 10.33 -10.67
N THR A 51 -3.82 9.22 -11.23
CA THR A 51 -4.56 8.49 -12.26
C THR A 51 -5.78 7.79 -11.67
N SER A 52 -5.70 7.22 -10.46
CA SER A 52 -6.85 6.55 -9.83
C SER A 52 -7.99 7.52 -9.54
N PHE A 53 -7.68 8.78 -9.23
CA PHE A 53 -8.69 9.83 -9.12
C PHE A 53 -9.38 10.10 -10.47
N GLY A 54 -8.62 10.22 -11.56
CA GLY A 54 -9.16 10.40 -12.91
C GLY A 54 -9.90 9.16 -13.45
N ALA A 55 -9.54 7.97 -13.00
CA ALA A 55 -10.13 6.72 -13.45
C ALA A 55 -11.64 6.63 -13.14
N GLY A 56 -12.07 7.20 -12.01
CA GLY A 56 -13.50 7.33 -11.67
C GLY A 56 -14.27 8.15 -12.69
N LEU A 57 -13.73 9.30 -13.10
CA LEU A 57 -14.34 10.18 -14.11
C LEU A 57 -14.40 9.50 -15.50
N LEU A 58 -13.35 8.77 -15.86
CA LEU A 58 -13.32 7.99 -17.10
C LEU A 58 -14.31 6.81 -17.04
N ALA A 59 -14.46 6.18 -15.89
CA ALA A 59 -15.42 5.09 -15.69
C ALA A 59 -16.86 5.57 -15.80
N ASP A 60 -17.18 6.77 -15.33
CA ASP A 60 -18.51 7.37 -15.45
C ASP A 60 -18.87 7.65 -16.92
N ARG A 61 -17.88 8.00 -17.72
CA ARG A 61 -18.07 8.32 -19.15
C ARG A 61 -18.07 7.08 -20.04
N PHE A 62 -17.11 6.18 -19.84
CA PHE A 62 -16.84 5.06 -20.74
C PHE A 62 -17.26 3.70 -20.15
N GLY A 63 -17.69 3.68 -18.88
CA GLY A 63 -17.91 2.47 -18.09
C GLY A 63 -16.63 1.96 -17.43
N PRO A 64 -16.73 1.27 -16.29
CA PRO A 64 -15.56 0.79 -15.56
C PRO A 64 -14.82 -0.35 -16.27
N GLY A 65 -15.52 -1.16 -17.09
CA GLY A 65 -14.91 -2.29 -17.83
C GLY A 65 -13.83 -1.85 -18.81
N PRO A 66 -14.12 -0.98 -19.78
CA PRO A 66 -13.11 -0.47 -20.73
C PRO A 66 -11.93 0.23 -20.05
N VAL A 67 -12.16 1.03 -19.00
CA VAL A 67 -11.10 1.76 -18.27
C VAL A 67 -10.19 0.79 -17.52
N PHE A 68 -10.77 -0.22 -16.84
CA PHE A 68 -10.03 -1.29 -16.19
C PHE A 68 -9.16 -2.07 -17.19
N THR A 69 -9.74 -2.43 -18.33
CA THR A 69 -9.05 -3.15 -19.40
C THR A 69 -7.89 -2.33 -19.97
N ALA A 70 -8.09 -1.03 -20.23
CA ALA A 70 -7.03 -0.14 -20.66
C ALA A 70 -5.88 -0.07 -19.63
N GLY A 71 -6.20 -0.05 -18.33
CA GLY A 71 -5.22 -0.12 -17.27
C GLY A 71 -4.34 -1.38 -17.31
N LEU A 72 -4.94 -2.55 -17.60
CA LEU A 72 -4.20 -3.81 -17.75
C LEU A 72 -3.27 -3.79 -18.97
N TRP A 73 -3.72 -3.28 -20.12
CA TRP A 73 -2.88 -3.17 -21.32
C TRP A 73 -1.73 -2.19 -21.13
N ILE A 74 -1.97 -1.04 -20.50
CA ILE A 74 -0.92 -0.07 -20.16
C ILE A 74 0.07 -0.69 -19.17
N SER A 75 -0.40 -1.45 -18.16
CA SER A 75 0.47 -2.15 -17.22
C SER A 75 1.31 -3.21 -17.93
N ALA A 76 0.72 -4.00 -18.82
CA ALA A 76 1.45 -5.02 -19.59
C ALA A 76 2.54 -4.39 -20.48
N ALA A 77 2.21 -3.28 -21.16
CA ALA A 77 3.17 -2.53 -21.97
C ALA A 77 4.30 -1.93 -21.11
N ALA A 78 3.97 -1.36 -19.94
CA ALA A 78 4.96 -0.87 -18.99
C ALA A 78 5.88 -2.00 -18.51
N PHE A 79 5.34 -3.17 -18.15
CA PHE A 79 6.14 -4.31 -17.72
C PHE A 79 7.08 -4.81 -18.82
N ALA A 80 6.61 -4.91 -20.06
CA ALA A 80 7.47 -5.25 -21.20
C ALA A 80 8.54 -4.18 -21.45
N GLY A 81 8.18 -2.91 -21.27
CA GLY A 81 9.09 -1.77 -21.45
C GLY A 81 10.34 -1.80 -20.55
N TYR A 82 10.31 -2.52 -19.41
CA TYR A 82 11.50 -2.67 -18.56
C TYR A 82 12.63 -3.44 -19.22
N LEU A 83 12.40 -4.18 -20.30
CA LEU A 83 13.45 -4.79 -21.13
C LEU A 83 14.37 -3.73 -21.77
N ALA A 84 13.79 -2.61 -22.19
CA ALA A 84 14.49 -1.53 -22.87
C ALA A 84 15.13 -0.51 -21.91
N VAL A 85 14.94 -0.66 -20.59
CA VAL A 85 15.48 0.27 -19.59
C VAL A 85 17.00 0.15 -19.51
N SER A 86 17.70 1.17 -19.96
CA SER A 86 19.17 1.28 -19.93
C SER A 86 19.68 2.37 -19.00
N SER A 87 18.82 3.27 -18.52
CA SER A 87 19.20 4.36 -17.61
C SER A 87 18.21 4.50 -16.47
N PHE A 88 18.65 5.15 -15.37
CA PHE A 88 17.79 5.42 -14.23
C PHE A 88 16.59 6.30 -14.61
N GLY A 89 16.76 7.29 -15.50
CA GLY A 89 15.67 8.12 -16.01
C GLY A 89 14.61 7.32 -16.76
N LEU A 90 15.01 6.36 -17.61
CA LEU A 90 14.07 5.45 -18.28
C LEU A 90 13.35 4.53 -17.30
N LEU A 91 14.03 4.09 -16.23
CA LEU A 91 13.38 3.35 -15.14
C LEU A 91 12.25 4.17 -14.51
N LEU A 92 12.48 5.44 -14.20
CA LEU A 92 11.47 6.33 -13.64
C LEU A 92 10.31 6.57 -14.60
N ALA A 93 10.59 6.77 -15.89
CA ALA A 93 9.54 6.91 -16.92
C ALA A 93 8.66 5.65 -17.03
N ALA A 94 9.28 4.46 -17.02
CA ALA A 94 8.56 3.19 -16.99
C ALA A 94 7.70 3.04 -15.72
N ARG A 95 8.21 3.48 -14.55
CA ARG A 95 7.45 3.51 -13.29
C ARG A 95 6.24 4.45 -13.37
N MET A 96 6.36 5.62 -13.99
CA MET A 96 5.22 6.51 -14.22
C MET A 96 4.17 5.87 -15.12
N LEU A 97 4.58 5.27 -16.24
CA LEU A 97 3.66 4.55 -17.13
C LEU A 97 2.95 3.39 -16.41
N GLN A 98 3.68 2.62 -15.62
CA GLN A 98 3.11 1.57 -14.77
C GLN A 98 2.12 2.15 -13.75
N GLY A 99 2.41 3.32 -13.17
CA GLY A 99 1.54 4.04 -12.26
C GLY A 99 0.21 4.43 -12.91
N VAL A 100 0.22 4.86 -14.17
CA VAL A 100 -1.00 5.11 -14.95
C VAL A 100 -1.84 3.84 -15.05
N GLY A 101 -1.26 2.72 -15.48
CA GLY A 101 -1.96 1.44 -15.58
C GLY A 101 -2.55 0.98 -14.25
N GLY A 102 -1.76 1.01 -13.17
CA GLY A 102 -2.19 0.65 -11.82
C GLY A 102 -3.31 1.52 -11.29
N GLY A 103 -3.25 2.84 -11.54
CA GLY A 103 -4.28 3.80 -11.15
C GLY A 103 -5.62 3.54 -11.82
N LEU A 104 -5.62 3.22 -13.12
CA LEU A 104 -6.83 2.85 -13.84
C LEU A 104 -7.45 1.56 -13.30
N ILE A 105 -6.64 0.55 -12.98
CA ILE A 105 -7.11 -0.73 -12.43
C ILE A 105 -7.75 -0.51 -11.06
N TYR A 106 -7.04 0.08 -10.11
CA TYR A 106 -7.54 0.25 -8.75
C TYR A 106 -8.69 1.25 -8.65
N GLY A 107 -8.64 2.34 -9.44
CA GLY A 107 -9.71 3.33 -9.44
C GLY A 107 -11.05 2.80 -9.95
N THR A 108 -11.03 1.72 -10.78
CA THR A 108 -12.24 1.15 -11.37
C THR A 108 -12.66 -0.20 -10.78
N ALA A 109 -11.75 -0.94 -10.13
CA ALA A 109 -12.03 -2.27 -9.58
C ALA A 109 -13.22 -2.32 -8.59
N PRO A 110 -13.37 -1.37 -7.63
CA PRO A 110 -14.55 -1.33 -6.77
C PRO A 110 -15.87 -1.14 -7.54
N ALA A 111 -15.86 -0.27 -8.56
CA ALA A 111 -17.04 0.00 -9.39
C ALA A 111 -17.46 -1.24 -10.20
N LEU A 112 -16.50 -2.01 -10.75
CA LEU A 112 -16.78 -3.29 -11.42
C LEU A 112 -17.51 -4.27 -10.51
N ILE A 113 -17.16 -4.28 -9.22
CA ILE A 113 -17.76 -5.18 -8.23
C ILE A 113 -19.16 -4.72 -7.85
N THR A 114 -19.32 -3.44 -7.52
CA THR A 114 -20.60 -2.90 -7.04
C THR A 114 -21.67 -2.88 -8.12
N LEU A 115 -21.28 -2.73 -9.39
CA LEU A 115 -22.19 -2.81 -10.54
C LEU A 115 -22.57 -4.26 -10.91
N ALA A 116 -21.69 -5.22 -10.58
CA ALA A 116 -21.92 -6.63 -10.92
C ALA A 116 -22.67 -7.42 -9.85
N LEU A 117 -22.79 -6.88 -8.63
CA LEU A 117 -23.40 -7.59 -7.50
C LEU A 117 -24.56 -6.78 -6.90
N PRO A 118 -25.59 -7.47 -6.37
CA PRO A 118 -26.61 -6.82 -5.56
C PRO A 118 -25.98 -6.25 -4.27
N ARG A 119 -26.60 -5.22 -3.70
CA ARG A 119 -26.09 -4.45 -2.55
C ARG A 119 -25.69 -5.32 -1.35
N GLU A 120 -26.46 -6.36 -1.08
CA GLU A 120 -26.26 -7.32 0.03
C GLU A 120 -24.95 -8.11 -0.12
N ARG A 121 -24.42 -8.20 -1.33
CA ARG A 121 -23.18 -8.93 -1.66
C ARG A 121 -21.96 -8.03 -1.95
N HIS A 122 -22.11 -6.71 -1.83
CA HIS A 122 -20.98 -5.79 -2.05
C HIS A 122 -19.82 -6.08 -1.10
N GLY A 123 -20.09 -6.34 0.19
CA GLY A 123 -19.05 -6.69 1.16
C GLY A 123 -18.25 -7.93 0.76
N PHE A 124 -18.92 -8.98 0.28
CA PHE A 124 -18.28 -10.19 -0.22
C PHE A 124 -17.40 -9.92 -1.45
N GLY A 125 -17.89 -9.10 -2.38
CA GLY A 125 -17.14 -8.72 -3.58
C GLY A 125 -15.89 -7.90 -3.26
N LEU A 126 -16.03 -6.88 -2.43
CA LEU A 126 -14.92 -6.03 -1.97
C LEU A 126 -13.93 -6.81 -1.10
N GLY A 127 -14.41 -7.79 -0.32
CA GLY A 127 -13.54 -8.72 0.41
C GLY A 127 -12.63 -9.55 -0.52
N ARG A 128 -13.14 -9.99 -1.69
CA ARG A 128 -12.33 -10.67 -2.71
C ARG A 128 -11.31 -9.74 -3.36
N LEU A 129 -11.65 -8.47 -3.58
CA LEU A 129 -10.71 -7.46 -4.03
C LEU A 129 -9.56 -7.30 -3.02
N ALA A 130 -9.90 -7.14 -1.74
CA ALA A 130 -8.94 -7.01 -0.65
C ALA A 130 -8.04 -8.26 -0.52
N LEU A 131 -8.61 -9.46 -0.73
CA LEU A 131 -7.83 -10.70 -0.76
C LEU A 131 -6.80 -10.70 -1.90
N GLY A 132 -7.19 -10.29 -3.12
CA GLY A 132 -6.27 -10.16 -4.25
C GLY A 132 -5.14 -9.17 -3.96
N MET A 133 -5.48 -8.01 -3.37
CA MET A 133 -4.50 -7.01 -2.94
C MET A 133 -3.54 -7.57 -1.88
N GLY A 134 -4.07 -8.17 -0.83
CA GLY A 134 -3.28 -8.73 0.27
C GLY A 134 -2.36 -9.87 -0.18
N ALA A 135 -2.85 -10.75 -1.04
CA ALA A 135 -2.04 -11.81 -1.64
C ALA A 135 -0.86 -11.26 -2.44
N GLY A 136 -1.09 -10.22 -3.27
CA GLY A 136 -0.01 -9.57 -4.02
C GLY A 136 1.04 -8.91 -3.12
N LEU A 137 0.61 -8.21 -2.07
CA LEU A 137 1.52 -7.58 -1.11
C LEU A 137 2.35 -8.61 -0.32
N ALA A 138 1.77 -9.74 0.06
CA ALA A 138 2.46 -10.78 0.81
C ALA A 138 3.40 -11.63 -0.06
N LEU A 139 2.95 -12.03 -1.26
CA LEU A 139 3.72 -12.86 -2.17
C LEU A 139 4.80 -12.07 -2.93
N GLY A 140 4.56 -10.77 -3.16
CA GLY A 140 5.47 -9.90 -3.92
C GLY A 140 6.92 -10.00 -3.48
N PRO A 141 7.25 -9.75 -2.21
CA PRO A 141 8.63 -9.79 -1.72
C PRO A 141 9.31 -11.16 -1.88
N ILE A 142 8.58 -12.25 -1.65
CA ILE A 142 9.12 -13.62 -1.81
C ILE A 142 9.45 -13.89 -3.28
N ILE A 143 8.48 -13.66 -4.16
CA ILE A 143 8.65 -13.87 -5.60
C ILE A 143 9.74 -12.92 -6.12
N GLY A 144 9.70 -11.65 -5.70
CA GLY A 144 10.69 -10.65 -6.08
C GLY A 144 12.10 -11.04 -5.69
N GLY A 145 12.30 -11.49 -4.45
CA GLY A 145 13.61 -11.92 -3.97
C GLY A 145 14.17 -13.10 -4.78
N ALA A 146 13.34 -14.14 -4.99
CA ALA A 146 13.74 -15.30 -5.79
C ALA A 146 14.08 -14.92 -7.24
N LEU A 147 13.30 -14.02 -7.83
CA LEU A 147 13.55 -13.54 -9.20
C LEU A 147 14.80 -12.68 -9.31
N VAL A 148 15.09 -11.85 -8.31
CA VAL A 148 16.34 -11.06 -8.28
C VAL A 148 17.56 -11.95 -8.24
N ASP A 149 17.55 -12.98 -7.38
CA ASP A 149 18.65 -13.94 -7.27
C ASP A 149 18.84 -14.76 -8.56
N ALA A 150 17.73 -15.16 -9.21
CA ALA A 150 17.80 -16.02 -10.40
C ALA A 150 18.08 -15.24 -11.70
N SER A 151 17.57 -14.03 -11.87
CA SER A 151 17.50 -13.34 -13.17
C SER A 151 17.73 -11.82 -13.09
N GLY A 152 18.07 -11.32 -11.91
CA GLY A 152 18.33 -9.91 -11.65
C GLY A 152 17.09 -9.04 -11.53
N TRP A 153 17.29 -7.74 -11.28
CA TRP A 153 16.22 -6.79 -10.91
C TRP A 153 15.12 -6.62 -11.97
N ARG A 154 15.42 -6.81 -13.27
CA ARG A 154 14.39 -6.68 -14.32
C ARG A 154 13.29 -7.72 -14.21
N ALA A 155 13.61 -8.90 -13.71
CA ALA A 155 12.66 -9.99 -13.58
C ALA A 155 11.47 -9.64 -12.69
N VAL A 156 11.63 -8.75 -11.67
CA VAL A 156 10.53 -8.31 -10.79
C VAL A 156 9.46 -7.47 -11.49
N PHE A 157 9.72 -7.00 -12.67
CA PHE A 157 8.73 -6.35 -13.54
C PHE A 157 8.18 -7.32 -14.57
N LEU A 158 9.07 -8.07 -15.23
CA LEU A 158 8.74 -8.90 -16.39
C LEU A 158 7.78 -10.04 -16.07
N TYR A 159 7.90 -10.68 -14.90
CA TYR A 159 7.00 -11.81 -14.54
C TYR A 159 5.53 -11.40 -14.44
N ARG A 160 5.25 -10.11 -14.25
CA ARG A 160 3.89 -9.58 -14.20
C ARG A 160 3.28 -9.33 -15.59
N ALA A 161 4.11 -9.21 -16.63
CA ALA A 161 3.63 -8.96 -17.99
C ALA A 161 2.66 -10.03 -18.48
N PRO A 162 2.97 -11.35 -18.43
CA PRO A 162 2.04 -12.40 -18.85
C PRO A 162 0.76 -12.42 -18.00
N LEU A 163 0.84 -12.10 -16.70
CA LEU A 163 -0.34 -12.00 -15.84
C LEU A 163 -1.25 -10.84 -16.26
N ALA A 164 -0.67 -9.66 -16.49
CA ALA A 164 -1.43 -8.48 -16.95
C ALA A 164 -2.07 -8.73 -18.32
N LEU A 165 -1.35 -9.38 -19.25
CA LEU A 165 -1.85 -9.76 -20.58
C LEU A 165 -3.01 -10.75 -20.47
N ALA A 166 -2.86 -11.80 -19.65
CA ALA A 166 -3.91 -12.81 -19.48
C ALA A 166 -5.19 -12.21 -18.90
N VAL A 167 -5.06 -11.40 -17.81
CA VAL A 167 -6.21 -10.72 -17.20
C VAL A 167 -6.79 -9.68 -18.17
N GLY A 168 -5.94 -8.98 -18.94
CA GLY A 168 -6.35 -8.03 -19.98
C GLY A 168 -7.17 -8.67 -21.08
N LEU A 169 -6.72 -9.80 -21.63
CA LEU A 169 -7.47 -10.58 -22.62
C LEU A 169 -8.81 -11.08 -22.09
N LEU A 170 -8.79 -11.65 -20.87
CA LEU A 170 -10.03 -12.10 -20.22
C LEU A 170 -11.00 -10.93 -19.97
N SER A 171 -10.48 -9.75 -19.65
CA SER A 171 -11.33 -8.56 -19.42
C SER A 171 -12.00 -8.07 -20.71
N VAL A 172 -11.30 -8.12 -21.85
CA VAL A 172 -11.88 -7.81 -23.17
C VAL A 172 -13.04 -8.76 -23.53
N LEU A 173 -12.89 -10.03 -23.18
CA LEU A 173 -13.86 -11.09 -23.51
C LEU A 173 -15.07 -11.09 -22.57
N LEU A 174 -14.88 -10.75 -21.29
CA LEU A 174 -15.84 -11.06 -20.25
C LEU A 174 -16.45 -9.83 -19.56
N LEU A 175 -15.89 -8.63 -19.74
CA LEU A 175 -16.46 -7.40 -19.18
C LEU A 175 -17.38 -6.71 -20.17
N PRO A 176 -18.48 -6.09 -19.68
CA PRO A 176 -19.36 -5.27 -20.52
C PRO A 176 -18.61 -4.11 -21.19
N ARG A 177 -18.86 -3.90 -22.48
CA ARG A 177 -18.17 -2.88 -23.29
C ARG A 177 -18.73 -1.49 -23.19
N GLY A 178 -19.70 -1.23 -22.34
CA GLY A 178 -20.28 0.09 -22.16
C GLY A 178 -21.35 0.12 -21.06
N GLY A 179 -21.53 1.27 -20.50
CA GLY A 179 -22.60 1.58 -19.55
C GLY A 179 -22.29 2.96 -18.96
N ARG A 180 -23.15 3.95 -19.22
CA ARG A 180 -23.09 5.22 -18.51
C ARG A 180 -23.51 4.97 -17.07
N VAL A 181 -22.61 5.17 -16.14
CA VAL A 181 -22.88 5.24 -14.71
C VAL A 181 -23.01 6.75 -14.41
N GLY A 182 -24.02 7.15 -13.66
CA GLY A 182 -24.38 8.55 -13.46
C GLY A 182 -23.22 9.44 -13.00
N ALA A 183 -23.42 10.76 -13.14
CA ALA A 183 -22.39 11.76 -12.90
C ALA A 183 -21.79 11.66 -11.48
N TRP A 184 -20.47 11.50 -11.40
CA TRP A 184 -19.71 11.58 -10.17
C TRP A 184 -19.74 13.02 -9.63
N ARG A 185 -20.06 13.18 -8.35
CA ARG A 185 -20.04 14.49 -7.67
C ARG A 185 -19.10 14.41 -6.48
N LEU A 186 -18.15 15.33 -6.41
CA LEU A 186 -17.32 15.54 -5.23
C LEU A 186 -18.20 15.75 -4.00
N PRO A 187 -17.88 15.14 -2.85
CA PRO A 187 -18.58 15.44 -1.60
C PRO A 187 -18.42 16.94 -1.28
N PRO A 188 -19.43 17.57 -0.66
CA PRO A 188 -19.31 18.94 -0.16
C PRO A 188 -18.13 19.04 0.82
N ARG A 189 -17.40 20.16 0.77
CA ARG A 189 -16.25 20.39 1.64
C ARG A 189 -16.57 20.19 3.13
N GLU A 190 -17.76 20.50 3.54
CA GLU A 190 -18.27 20.36 4.92
C GLU A 190 -18.28 18.91 5.42
N GLU A 191 -18.36 17.91 4.56
CA GLU A 191 -18.38 16.50 4.96
C GLU A 191 -17.00 15.95 5.28
N TRP A 192 -15.99 16.28 4.48
CA TRP A 192 -14.64 15.77 4.68
C TRP A 192 -13.76 16.66 5.59
N LEU A 193 -14.15 17.91 5.83
CA LEU A 193 -13.55 18.78 6.84
C LEU A 193 -14.11 18.56 8.24
N ARG A 194 -15.08 17.66 8.44
CA ARG A 194 -15.53 17.29 9.79
C ARG A 194 -14.34 16.78 10.62
N GLY A 195 -14.14 17.30 11.80
CA GLY A 195 -12.97 17.00 12.62
C GLY A 195 -12.67 15.51 12.82
N ARG A 196 -13.71 14.66 12.91
CA ARG A 196 -13.55 13.19 12.99
C ARG A 196 -12.99 12.57 11.72
N VAL A 197 -13.44 13.02 10.54
CA VAL A 197 -12.96 12.54 9.24
C VAL A 197 -11.53 13.01 9.04
N LEU A 198 -11.29 14.30 9.25
CA LEU A 198 -9.95 14.89 9.13
C LEU A 198 -8.95 14.19 10.07
N GLY A 199 -9.33 13.94 11.33
CA GLY A 199 -8.51 13.17 12.27
C GLY A 199 -8.15 11.79 11.75
N ALA A 200 -9.12 11.01 11.26
CA ALA A 200 -8.87 9.68 10.71
C ALA A 200 -7.99 9.72 9.44
N LEU A 201 -8.18 10.73 8.58
CA LEU A 201 -7.33 10.94 7.40
C LEU A 201 -5.89 11.28 7.79
N VAL A 202 -5.69 12.19 8.75
CA VAL A 202 -4.35 12.54 9.27
C VAL A 202 -3.67 11.33 9.90
N LEU A 203 -4.38 10.56 10.73
CA LEU A 203 -3.84 9.32 11.30
C LEU A 203 -3.42 8.32 10.21
N SER A 204 -4.24 8.17 9.15
CA SER A 204 -3.89 7.33 8.00
C SER A 204 -2.61 7.81 7.30
N ALA A 205 -2.48 9.13 7.09
CA ALA A 205 -1.29 9.71 6.50
C ALA A 205 -0.04 9.47 7.35
N LEU A 206 -0.11 9.72 8.68
CA LEU A 206 1.01 9.58 9.60
C LEU A 206 1.47 8.12 9.75
N ALA A 207 0.55 7.15 9.88
CA ALA A 207 0.90 5.73 9.96
C ALA A 207 1.61 5.27 8.68
N ASN A 208 1.03 5.57 7.51
CA ASN A 208 1.68 5.20 6.25
C ASN A 208 2.98 5.97 5.98
N TRP A 209 3.10 7.21 6.48
CA TRP A 209 4.34 7.96 6.48
C TRP A 209 5.44 7.21 7.23
N ALA A 210 5.15 6.75 8.44
CA ALA A 210 6.10 6.04 9.29
C ALA A 210 6.50 4.67 8.71
N GLN A 211 5.54 3.90 8.23
CA GLN A 211 5.76 2.57 7.67
C GLN A 211 6.70 2.59 6.45
N PHE A 212 6.66 3.63 5.62
CA PHE A 212 7.42 3.62 4.38
C PHE A 212 8.94 3.78 4.55
N ALA A 213 9.44 4.12 5.73
CA ALA A 213 10.84 3.92 6.09
C ALA A 213 11.26 2.44 5.96
N VAL A 214 10.37 1.51 6.36
CA VAL A 214 10.59 0.05 6.21
C VAL A 214 10.73 -0.32 4.74
N TRP A 215 9.80 0.15 3.88
CA TRP A 215 9.78 -0.19 2.46
C TRP A 215 10.98 0.37 1.69
N LEU A 216 11.55 1.47 2.14
CA LEU A 216 12.72 2.08 1.50
C LEU A 216 14.04 1.49 2.01
N LEU A 217 14.25 1.44 3.33
CA LEU A 217 15.58 1.22 3.92
C LEU A 217 15.84 -0.24 4.33
N VAL A 218 14.82 -1.01 4.74
CA VAL A 218 15.03 -2.40 5.18
C VAL A 218 15.63 -3.30 4.11
N PRO A 219 15.27 -3.21 2.81
CA PRO A 219 15.92 -4.03 1.78
C PRO A 219 17.45 -3.84 1.74
N TYR A 220 17.93 -2.61 1.93
CA TYR A 220 19.37 -2.33 2.00
C TYR A 220 20.02 -2.90 3.26
N TYR A 221 19.32 -2.85 4.40
CA TYR A 221 19.80 -3.47 5.62
C TYR A 221 19.92 -4.99 5.46
N LEU A 222 18.89 -5.65 4.91
CA LEU A 222 18.88 -7.11 4.77
C LEU A 222 19.95 -7.62 3.79
N VAL A 223 20.12 -6.93 2.67
CA VAL A 223 21.09 -7.34 1.63
C VAL A 223 22.49 -6.76 1.90
N GLY A 224 22.58 -5.46 2.22
CA GLY A 224 23.85 -4.76 2.34
C GLY A 224 24.55 -4.97 3.68
N VAL A 225 23.80 -5.01 4.81
CA VAL A 225 24.39 -5.15 6.15
C VAL A 225 24.41 -6.60 6.61
N LEU A 226 23.29 -7.33 6.47
CA LEU A 226 23.23 -8.74 6.85
C LEU A 226 23.79 -9.70 5.79
N GLY A 227 24.09 -9.23 4.58
CA GLY A 227 24.63 -10.06 3.50
C GLY A 227 23.68 -11.15 3.02
N LEU A 228 22.35 -10.97 3.18
CA LEU A 228 21.37 -11.95 2.76
C LEU A 228 21.19 -11.95 1.25
N SER A 229 20.92 -13.12 0.67
CA SER A 229 20.41 -13.17 -0.70
C SER A 229 19.05 -12.46 -0.79
N ALA A 230 18.69 -11.97 -1.98
CA ALA A 230 17.42 -11.26 -2.18
C ALA A 230 16.20 -12.16 -1.85
N ALA A 231 16.30 -13.48 -2.08
CA ALA A 231 15.26 -14.44 -1.70
C ALA A 231 15.04 -14.49 -0.19
N ARG A 232 16.12 -14.58 0.61
CA ARG A 232 16.04 -14.56 2.08
C ARG A 232 15.55 -13.22 2.60
N ALA A 233 16.03 -12.13 2.02
CA ALA A 233 15.57 -10.78 2.32
C ALA A 233 14.06 -10.63 2.02
N GLY A 234 13.58 -11.12 0.89
CA GLY A 234 12.16 -11.13 0.52
C GLY A 234 11.29 -11.92 1.48
N PHE A 235 11.78 -13.08 1.96
CA PHE A 235 11.09 -13.88 2.96
C PHE A 235 10.91 -13.14 4.30
N LEU A 236 11.96 -12.48 4.80
CA LEU A 236 11.85 -11.67 6.01
C LEU A 236 10.97 -10.44 5.80
N PHE A 237 11.13 -9.76 4.67
CA PHE A 237 10.38 -8.56 4.34
C PHE A 237 8.87 -8.80 4.21
N MET A 238 8.46 -10.01 3.76
CA MET A 238 7.05 -10.43 3.70
C MET A 238 6.36 -10.37 5.07
N LEU A 239 7.08 -10.50 6.18
CA LEU A 239 6.48 -10.55 7.52
C LEU A 239 5.68 -9.27 7.84
N THR A 240 6.07 -8.12 7.29
CA THR A 240 5.31 -6.87 7.45
C THR A 240 3.94 -6.92 6.78
N PRO A 241 3.78 -7.16 5.47
CA PRO A 241 2.45 -7.26 4.85
C PRO A 241 1.66 -8.48 5.34
N LEU A 242 2.33 -9.58 5.70
CA LEU A 242 1.69 -10.75 6.29
C LEU A 242 1.09 -10.43 7.66
N GLY A 243 1.84 -9.75 8.53
CA GLY A 243 1.36 -9.27 9.83
C GLY A 243 0.11 -8.39 9.68
N THR A 244 0.13 -7.47 8.71
CA THR A 244 -1.02 -6.62 8.38
C THR A 244 -2.23 -7.45 7.94
N ALA A 245 -2.03 -8.42 7.05
CA ALA A 245 -3.11 -9.27 6.52
C ALA A 245 -3.74 -10.15 7.62
N VAL A 246 -2.92 -10.73 8.49
CA VAL A 246 -3.38 -11.61 9.60
C VAL A 246 -4.13 -10.80 10.66
N MET A 247 -3.63 -9.60 11.00
CA MET A 247 -4.24 -8.78 12.05
C MET A 247 -5.52 -8.07 11.60
N SER A 248 -5.65 -7.74 10.32
CA SER A 248 -6.79 -6.96 9.80
C SER A 248 -8.17 -7.57 10.11
N PRO A 249 -8.44 -8.88 9.94
CA PRO A 249 -9.73 -9.47 10.31
C PRO A 249 -9.98 -9.45 11.82
N LEU A 250 -8.92 -9.62 12.63
CA LEU A 250 -9.00 -9.54 14.10
C LEU A 250 -9.31 -8.11 14.55
N ALA A 251 -8.70 -7.12 13.91
CA ALA A 251 -8.94 -5.71 14.18
C ALA A 251 -10.42 -5.34 13.99
N GLY A 252 -11.07 -5.86 12.95
CA GLY A 252 -12.50 -5.69 12.75
C GLY A 252 -13.32 -6.22 13.92
N ARG A 253 -13.07 -7.47 14.34
CA ARG A 253 -13.77 -8.11 15.47
C ARG A 253 -13.53 -7.40 16.81
N ILE A 254 -12.29 -6.93 17.04
CA ILE A 254 -11.96 -6.15 18.24
C ILE A 254 -12.72 -4.81 18.20
N THR A 255 -12.74 -4.13 17.06
CA THR A 255 -13.46 -2.87 16.89
C THR A 255 -14.95 -3.00 17.16
N ASP A 256 -15.57 -4.10 16.73
CA ASP A 256 -16.99 -4.35 16.97
C ASP A 256 -17.32 -4.54 18.47
N ARG A 257 -16.34 -4.98 19.28
CA ARG A 257 -16.53 -5.21 20.73
C ARG A 257 -16.18 -4.00 21.60
N VAL A 258 -15.07 -3.32 21.30
CA VAL A 258 -14.50 -2.29 22.18
C VAL A 258 -14.48 -0.89 21.54
N GLY A 259 -15.05 -0.76 20.35
CA GLY A 259 -15.01 0.47 19.57
C GLY A 259 -13.65 0.71 18.88
N PRO A 260 -13.55 1.73 18.01
CA PRO A 260 -12.39 1.95 17.15
C PRO A 260 -11.17 2.54 17.87
N ARG A 261 -11.37 3.27 18.99
CA ARG A 261 -10.29 4.01 19.66
C ARG A 261 -9.16 3.12 20.14
N ILE A 262 -9.51 2.03 20.84
CA ILE A 262 -8.51 1.12 21.43
C ILE A 262 -7.65 0.44 20.36
N PRO A 263 -8.22 -0.24 19.36
CA PRO A 263 -7.40 -0.90 18.34
C PRO A 263 -6.59 0.09 17.50
N ILE A 264 -7.11 1.28 17.18
CA ILE A 264 -6.35 2.34 16.49
C ILE A 264 -5.11 2.72 17.31
N THR A 265 -5.28 3.03 18.60
CA THR A 265 -4.17 3.48 19.45
C THR A 265 -3.15 2.38 19.67
N LEU A 266 -3.59 1.16 20.03
CA LEU A 266 -2.69 0.02 20.25
C LEU A 266 -1.97 -0.38 18.95
N GLY A 267 -2.63 -0.29 17.79
CA GLY A 267 -2.01 -0.52 16.50
C GLY A 267 -0.87 0.43 16.22
N LEU A 268 -1.07 1.73 16.43
CA LEU A 268 -0.03 2.75 16.25
C LEU A 268 1.11 2.61 17.28
N VAL A 269 0.81 2.24 18.53
CA VAL A 269 1.85 1.96 19.55
C VAL A 269 2.70 0.73 19.13
N ALA A 270 2.06 -0.33 18.67
CA ALA A 270 2.78 -1.54 18.22
C ALA A 270 3.63 -1.24 16.97
N GLU A 271 3.11 -0.47 16.02
CA GLU A 271 3.86 -0.01 14.84
C GLU A 271 5.08 0.84 15.25
N ALA A 272 4.90 1.81 16.16
CA ALA A 272 5.99 2.64 16.69
C ALA A 272 7.07 1.79 17.37
N ALA A 273 6.66 0.85 18.23
CA ALA A 273 7.59 -0.06 18.90
C ALA A 273 8.39 -0.91 17.89
N GLY A 274 7.73 -1.43 16.86
CA GLY A 274 8.40 -2.16 15.78
C GLY A 274 9.40 -1.29 15.00
N LEU A 275 9.06 -0.04 14.70
CA LEU A 275 9.96 0.92 14.04
C LEU A 275 11.19 1.24 14.90
N PHE A 276 11.01 1.49 16.19
CA PHE A 276 12.15 1.70 17.10
C PHE A 276 13.04 0.46 17.23
N LEU A 277 12.45 -0.75 17.24
CA LEU A 277 13.21 -2.00 17.23
C LEU A 277 14.03 -2.15 15.94
N ILE A 278 13.43 -1.86 14.77
CA ILE A 278 14.15 -1.89 13.50
C ILE A 278 15.33 -0.91 13.52
N GLY A 279 15.14 0.30 14.03
CA GLY A 279 16.21 1.30 14.14
C GLY A 279 17.38 0.88 15.04
N ARG A 280 17.23 -0.16 15.86
CA ARG A 280 18.29 -0.73 16.72
C ARG A 280 18.97 -1.97 16.15
N LEU A 281 18.53 -2.42 14.99
CA LEU A 281 19.14 -3.57 14.33
C LEU A 281 20.53 -3.22 13.78
N ASP A 282 21.44 -4.18 13.90
CA ASP A 282 22.83 -4.10 13.46
C ASP A 282 23.25 -5.37 12.69
N ALA A 283 24.54 -5.49 12.36
CA ALA A 283 25.08 -6.64 11.65
C ALA A 283 25.08 -7.94 12.48
N ALA A 284 25.00 -7.85 13.82
CA ALA A 284 24.96 -8.97 14.73
C ALA A 284 23.53 -9.44 15.04
N SER A 285 22.51 -8.72 14.54
CA SER A 285 21.11 -9.01 14.83
C SER A 285 20.68 -10.34 14.22
N SER A 286 20.11 -11.22 15.04
CA SER A 286 19.63 -12.53 14.59
C SER A 286 18.33 -12.43 13.77
N TRP A 287 18.14 -13.38 12.84
CA TRP A 287 16.95 -13.42 11.98
C TRP A 287 15.61 -13.40 12.71
N PRO A 288 15.44 -14.13 13.86
CA PRO A 288 14.18 -14.06 14.61
C PRO A 288 13.88 -12.65 15.13
N VAL A 289 14.91 -11.91 15.58
CA VAL A 289 14.75 -10.52 16.07
C VAL A 289 14.34 -9.59 14.93
N VAL A 290 15.01 -9.70 13.78
CA VAL A 290 14.65 -8.94 12.56
C VAL A 290 13.21 -9.25 12.13
N GLY A 291 12.87 -10.54 12.07
CA GLY A 291 11.53 -11.01 11.72
C GLY A 291 10.46 -10.52 12.69
N ALA A 292 10.73 -10.58 13.99
CA ALA A 292 9.81 -10.09 15.01
C ALA A 292 9.56 -8.59 14.91
N ALA A 293 10.61 -7.80 14.67
CA ALA A 293 10.48 -6.34 14.48
C ALA A 293 9.61 -6.01 13.25
N LEU A 294 9.85 -6.66 12.12
CA LEU A 294 9.07 -6.50 10.89
C LEU A 294 7.61 -6.93 11.06
N ALA A 295 7.40 -8.09 11.72
CA ALA A 295 6.05 -8.58 12.01
C ALA A 295 5.29 -7.62 12.94
N LEU A 296 5.96 -7.05 13.94
CA LEU A 296 5.35 -6.11 14.89
C LEU A 296 4.84 -4.84 14.18
N VAL A 297 5.63 -4.28 13.24
CA VAL A 297 5.18 -3.16 12.39
C VAL A 297 3.93 -3.56 11.61
N GLY A 298 3.95 -4.73 10.98
CA GLY A 298 2.81 -5.22 10.19
C GLY A 298 1.56 -5.47 11.02
N LEU A 299 1.70 -6.13 12.18
CA LEU A 299 0.59 -6.37 13.11
C LEU A 299 0.00 -5.05 13.63
N GLY A 300 0.87 -4.09 13.98
CA GLY A 300 0.45 -2.75 14.40
C GLY A 300 -0.38 -2.05 13.34
N LEU A 301 0.13 -2.01 12.10
CA LEU A 301 -0.58 -1.40 10.97
C LEU A 301 -1.92 -2.11 10.67
N GLY A 302 -1.97 -3.44 10.73
CA GLY A 302 -3.20 -4.21 10.52
C GLY A 302 -4.25 -3.92 11.58
N LEU A 303 -3.82 -3.76 12.84
CA LEU A 303 -4.71 -3.41 13.95
C LEU A 303 -5.26 -1.98 13.83
N PHE A 304 -4.47 -1.06 13.25
CA PHE A 304 -4.84 0.34 13.02
C PHE A 304 -5.73 0.53 11.78
N GLN A 305 -5.39 -0.07 10.64
CA GLN A 305 -5.94 0.31 9.33
C GLN A 305 -7.45 0.08 9.20
N VAL A 306 -7.93 -1.08 9.65
CA VAL A 306 -9.34 -1.47 9.48
C VAL A 306 -10.29 -0.58 10.28
N PRO A 307 -10.08 -0.37 11.61
CA PRO A 307 -10.95 0.52 12.37
C PRO A 307 -10.85 1.98 11.93
N ASN A 308 -9.67 2.45 11.50
CA ASN A 308 -9.51 3.80 11.00
C ASN A 308 -10.28 4.03 9.68
N LEU A 309 -10.22 3.08 8.74
CA LEU A 309 -11.02 3.14 7.52
C LEU A 309 -12.53 3.10 7.84
N ALA A 310 -12.95 2.27 8.78
CA ALA A 310 -14.34 2.19 9.20
C ALA A 310 -14.86 3.53 9.75
N LEU A 311 -14.04 4.29 10.51
CA LEU A 311 -14.39 5.64 10.95
C LEU A 311 -14.67 6.59 9.78
N VAL A 312 -13.80 6.56 8.75
CA VAL A 312 -13.99 7.40 7.55
C VAL A 312 -15.27 6.98 6.83
N MET A 313 -15.48 5.68 6.59
CA MET A 313 -16.63 5.18 5.84
C MET A 313 -17.96 5.47 6.54
N ARG A 314 -18.02 5.31 7.88
CA ARG A 314 -19.25 5.60 8.70
C ARG A 314 -19.62 7.08 8.71
N ALA A 315 -18.68 7.99 8.45
CA ALA A 315 -18.94 9.42 8.43
C ALA A 315 -19.67 9.91 7.19
N PHE A 316 -19.75 9.08 6.13
CA PHE A 316 -20.38 9.43 4.86
C PHE A 316 -21.65 8.61 4.62
N PRO A 317 -22.70 9.21 4.01
CA PRO A 317 -23.90 8.49 3.62
C PRO A 317 -23.57 7.39 2.59
N ALA A 318 -24.41 6.36 2.54
CA ALA A 318 -24.24 5.20 1.66
C ALA A 318 -23.98 5.58 0.18
N ALA A 319 -24.65 6.63 -0.30
CA ALA A 319 -24.47 7.14 -1.67
C ALA A 319 -23.10 7.78 -1.96
N ARG A 320 -22.29 8.05 -0.94
CA ARG A 320 -20.98 8.74 -1.05
C ARG A 320 -19.81 7.94 -0.48
N GLN A 321 -20.03 6.68 -0.20
CA GLN A 321 -18.97 5.82 0.36
C GLN A 321 -17.80 5.61 -0.62
N GLY A 322 -18.05 5.67 -1.92
CA GLY A 322 -16.97 5.66 -2.93
C GLY A 322 -16.02 6.85 -2.78
N ALA A 323 -16.56 8.04 -2.56
CA ALA A 323 -15.78 9.24 -2.29
C ALA A 323 -15.02 9.17 -0.96
N ALA A 324 -15.64 8.60 0.09
CA ALA A 324 -15.00 8.36 1.38
C ALA A 324 -13.79 7.43 1.26
N GLY A 325 -13.94 6.33 0.53
CA GLY A 325 -12.84 5.41 0.21
C GLY A 325 -11.72 6.08 -0.57
N GLY A 326 -12.07 6.91 -1.57
CA GLY A 326 -11.12 7.69 -2.35
C GLY A 326 -10.31 8.67 -1.50
N LEU A 327 -10.96 9.39 -0.57
CA LEU A 327 -10.29 10.29 0.37
C LEU A 327 -9.33 9.54 1.31
N ALA A 328 -9.77 8.40 1.86
CA ALA A 328 -8.94 7.57 2.72
C ALA A 328 -7.70 7.06 1.97
N PHE A 329 -7.89 6.62 0.72
CA PHE A 329 -6.79 6.17 -0.14
C PHE A 329 -5.83 7.31 -0.51
N MET A 330 -6.35 8.49 -0.86
CA MET A 330 -5.54 9.67 -1.18
C MET A 330 -4.70 10.10 0.04
N SER A 331 -5.30 10.16 1.23
CA SER A 331 -4.59 10.49 2.46
C SER A 331 -3.46 9.50 2.76
N ARG A 332 -3.73 8.19 2.65
CA ARG A 332 -2.72 7.14 2.74
C ARG A 332 -1.57 7.38 1.77
N THR A 333 -1.89 7.65 0.50
CA THR A 333 -0.89 7.84 -0.55
C THR A 333 -0.02 9.08 -0.32
N LEU A 334 -0.61 10.18 0.15
CA LEU A 334 0.14 11.38 0.54
C LEU A 334 1.10 11.07 1.71
N GLY A 335 0.64 10.29 2.69
CA GLY A 335 1.50 9.80 3.78
C GLY A 335 2.69 8.99 3.25
N VAL A 336 2.44 8.05 2.32
CA VAL A 336 3.50 7.26 1.66
C VAL A 336 4.56 8.15 1.00
N VAL A 337 4.15 9.08 0.14
CA VAL A 337 5.07 9.97 -0.59
C VAL A 337 5.88 10.82 0.39
N ALA A 338 5.22 11.42 1.38
CA ALA A 338 5.88 12.24 2.38
C ALA A 338 6.85 11.41 3.24
N GLY A 339 6.48 10.18 3.61
CA GLY A 339 7.31 9.27 4.41
C GLY A 339 8.56 8.81 3.68
N VAL A 340 8.43 8.44 2.40
CA VAL A 340 9.57 8.08 1.55
C VAL A 340 10.55 9.25 1.43
N GLN A 341 10.03 10.45 1.17
CA GLN A 341 10.87 11.66 1.05
C GLN A 341 11.58 11.99 2.36
N ALA A 342 10.85 11.98 3.48
CA ALA A 342 11.42 12.28 4.78
C ALA A 342 12.49 11.25 5.20
N SER A 343 12.21 9.96 5.06
CA SER A 343 13.15 8.89 5.39
C SER A 343 14.43 8.99 4.56
N ALA A 344 14.30 9.25 3.24
CA ALA A 344 15.45 9.42 2.37
C ALA A 344 16.25 10.70 2.69
N THR A 345 15.58 11.79 3.09
CA THR A 345 16.24 13.04 3.46
C THR A 345 16.99 12.91 4.77
N VAL A 346 16.37 12.31 5.81
CA VAL A 346 17.02 12.06 7.10
C VAL A 346 18.22 11.12 6.92
N PHE A 347 18.01 10.01 6.21
CA PHE A 347 19.07 9.05 5.95
C PHE A 347 20.24 9.69 5.16
N GLY A 348 19.94 10.34 4.04
CA GLY A 348 20.98 10.92 3.16
C GLY A 348 21.71 12.11 3.77
N GLY A 349 21.05 12.89 4.65
CA GLY A 349 21.69 13.99 5.37
C GLY A 349 22.70 13.53 6.43
N LEU A 350 22.51 12.32 6.98
CA LEU A 350 23.33 11.80 8.08
C LEU A 350 24.33 10.72 7.63
N GLU A 351 24.09 10.04 6.52
CA GLU A 351 24.90 8.91 6.06
C GLU A 351 26.36 9.31 5.82
N GLY A 352 26.59 10.49 5.22
CA GLY A 352 27.95 11.00 4.92
C GLY A 352 28.75 11.41 6.16
N GLU A 353 28.09 11.87 7.21
CA GLU A 353 28.73 12.38 8.43
C GLU A 353 28.84 11.31 9.53
N LEU A 354 27.78 10.55 9.75
CA LEU A 354 27.65 9.61 10.86
C LEU A 354 27.76 8.13 10.44
N GLY A 355 27.79 7.88 9.16
CA GLY A 355 27.80 6.53 8.58
C GLY A 355 26.41 5.88 8.50
N TRP A 356 26.34 4.76 7.79
CA TRP A 356 25.10 4.07 7.43
C TRP A 356 24.24 3.67 8.64
N SER A 357 24.88 3.10 9.69
CA SER A 357 24.15 2.59 10.87
C SER A 357 23.47 3.70 11.64
N ALA A 358 24.15 4.82 11.88
CA ALA A 358 23.59 5.96 12.60
C ALA A 358 22.47 6.64 11.80
N ALA A 359 22.66 6.79 10.48
CA ALA A 359 21.63 7.33 9.59
C ALA A 359 20.37 6.44 9.55
N PHE A 360 20.56 5.12 9.52
CA PHE A 360 19.46 4.13 9.58
C PHE A 360 18.69 4.25 10.90
N THR A 361 19.41 4.24 12.04
CA THR A 361 18.82 4.42 13.38
C THR A 361 18.03 5.73 13.46
N ALA A 362 18.59 6.85 12.97
CA ALA A 362 17.93 8.14 12.98
C ALA A 362 16.65 8.17 12.15
N ALA A 363 16.67 7.60 10.93
CA ALA A 363 15.50 7.54 10.06
C ALA A 363 14.35 6.76 10.73
N PHE A 364 14.66 5.62 11.36
CA PHE A 364 13.66 4.83 12.08
C PHE A 364 13.22 5.45 13.40
N ALA A 365 14.10 6.17 14.09
CA ALA A 365 13.74 6.94 15.28
C ALA A 365 12.72 8.05 14.93
N VAL A 366 12.94 8.79 13.84
CA VAL A 366 11.99 9.80 13.35
C VAL A 366 10.65 9.13 12.97
N ALA A 367 10.67 8.01 12.26
CA ALA A 367 9.46 7.26 11.93
C ALA A 367 8.69 6.78 13.17
N GLY A 368 9.40 6.24 14.16
CA GLY A 368 8.83 5.83 15.45
C GLY A 368 8.21 6.98 16.22
N VAL A 369 8.87 8.15 16.25
CA VAL A 369 8.35 9.36 16.90
C VAL A 369 7.06 9.85 16.21
N VAL A 370 7.03 9.88 14.88
CA VAL A 370 5.82 10.26 14.12
C VAL A 370 4.67 9.30 14.42
N CYS A 371 4.93 8.01 14.48
CA CYS A 371 3.90 7.01 14.79
C CYS A 371 3.43 7.10 16.24
N THR A 372 4.34 7.41 17.20
CA THR A 372 3.99 7.69 18.61
C THR A 372 3.13 8.95 18.72
N PHE A 373 3.46 10.01 17.98
CA PHE A 373 2.63 11.20 17.89
C PHE A 373 1.25 10.88 17.31
N ALA A 374 1.16 10.04 16.26
CA ALA A 374 -0.10 9.58 15.73
C ALA A 374 -0.92 8.80 16.78
N ALA A 375 -0.29 7.96 17.60
CA ALA A 375 -0.96 7.25 18.70
C ALA A 375 -1.52 8.22 19.75
N ALA A 376 -0.75 9.24 20.15
CA ALA A 376 -1.23 10.29 21.07
C ALA A 376 -2.37 11.10 20.45
N LEU A 377 -2.28 11.44 19.16
CA LEU A 377 -3.35 12.13 18.43
C LEU A 377 -4.62 11.28 18.37
N ALA A 378 -4.51 9.96 18.20
CA ALA A 378 -5.64 9.05 18.18
C ALA A 378 -6.43 9.07 19.50
N LEU A 379 -5.75 9.17 20.64
CA LEU A 379 -6.38 9.29 21.97
C LEU A 379 -7.27 10.54 22.11
N VAL A 380 -6.94 11.62 21.40
CA VAL A 380 -7.69 12.88 21.45
C VAL A 380 -8.75 12.95 20.36
N SER A 381 -8.42 12.54 19.13
CA SER A 381 -9.27 12.71 17.95
C SER A 381 -10.33 11.63 17.81
N VAL A 382 -10.06 10.41 18.28
CA VAL A 382 -11.03 9.28 18.20
C VAL A 382 -11.81 9.21 19.49
N ARG A 383 -13.10 9.60 19.43
CA ARG A 383 -13.99 9.53 20.59
C ARG A 383 -14.31 8.08 20.95
N PRO A 384 -14.43 7.75 22.25
CA PRO A 384 -14.96 6.46 22.65
C PRO A 384 -16.40 6.32 22.09
N GLU A 385 -16.67 5.29 21.35
CA GLU A 385 -18.04 4.90 21.03
C GLU A 385 -18.51 3.97 22.16
N PRO A 386 -19.74 4.13 22.68
CA PRO A 386 -20.30 3.14 23.60
C PRO A 386 -20.32 1.79 22.87
N ALA A 387 -19.91 0.74 23.57
CA ALA A 387 -20.03 -0.62 23.05
C ALA A 387 -21.45 -0.81 22.50
N PRO A 388 -21.64 -1.46 21.33
CA PRO A 388 -22.96 -1.78 20.86
C PRO A 388 -23.67 -2.54 21.99
N GLN A 389 -24.76 -1.98 22.52
CA GLN A 389 -25.61 -2.72 23.44
C GLN A 389 -25.97 -4.01 22.68
N LEU A 390 -25.49 -5.14 23.17
CA LEU A 390 -26.02 -6.43 22.78
C LEU A 390 -27.55 -6.25 22.88
N ARG A 391 -28.23 -6.24 21.73
CA ARG A 391 -29.67 -6.32 21.73
C ARG A 391 -30.01 -7.60 22.48
N GLU A 392 -30.25 -7.46 23.76
CA GLU A 392 -31.04 -8.40 24.52
C GLU A 392 -32.40 -8.36 23.84
N GLY A 393 -32.74 -9.42 23.22
CA GLY A 393 -34.08 -9.45 22.74
C GLY A 393 -34.35 -10.50 21.68
N LEU A 394 -34.88 -11.54 22.18
CA LEU A 394 -35.99 -12.35 21.64
C LEU A 394 -35.63 -13.30 20.51
#